data_4ffc947ec161fd536d10e4152e54e66f
#
_entry.id   4ffc947ec161fd536d10e4152e54e66f
#
_cell.length_a   1.000
_cell.length_b   1.000
_cell.length_c   1.000
_cell.angle_alpha   90.00
_cell.angle_beta   90.00
_cell.angle_gamma   90.00
#
_symmetry.space_group_name_H-M   'P 1'
#
loop_
_entity.id
_entity.type
_entity.pdbx_description
1 polymer ?
#
loop_
_entity_poly.entity_id
_entity_poly.type
_entity_poly.pdbx_seq_one_letter_code
_entity_poly.pdbx_strand_id
1 'polypeptide(L)'
;MRRWRAVYGETCMHGSEASAWKPTTVKGGKALVLSLWQIASAKIPLTRMISPQLYWVMTGNDFSLDINNPAEPKILCVGNNPDRQNIYSAALGLYNSRIVKLINKKGQLKSTVIIDELPTIYFRGLDNLIATARSNKVAVCLGFQDFSQLNRDYGEKESKVIQNTVGNIFSGQVVGETAKTLSERFGKILQKRQSVSVNRQDVSTSINTQLDSLIPASKISNLSQGSFVGAVSDNFGEKIDQKISMRKLLWTMPE
;
A
#
# COMPACT_ATOMS: atom_id res chain seq x y z
N MET A 1 -27.86 -5.79 -12.66
CA MET A 1 -27.42 -4.38 -12.52
C MET A 1 -27.63 -3.96 -11.08
N ARG A 2 -26.61 -4.03 -10.23
CA ARG A 2 -26.69 -3.60 -8.81
C ARG A 2 -26.12 -2.20 -8.71
N ARG A 3 -26.90 -1.28 -8.14
CA ARG A 3 -26.63 0.15 -8.03
C ARG A 3 -25.38 0.44 -7.18
N TRP A 4 -24.48 1.19 -7.74
CA TRP A 4 -23.42 1.89 -7.03
C TRP A 4 -24.01 3.03 -6.20
N ARG A 5 -23.77 3.07 -4.90
CA ARG A 5 -23.99 4.27 -4.09
C ARG A 5 -22.64 4.80 -3.68
N ALA A 6 -22.24 5.89 -4.31
CA ALA A 6 -21.24 6.78 -3.77
C ALA A 6 -21.90 7.60 -2.65
N VAL A 7 -21.34 7.52 -1.44
CA VAL A 7 -21.80 8.35 -0.32
C VAL A 7 -21.04 9.67 -0.37
N TYR A 8 -21.53 10.61 -1.14
CA TYR A 8 -21.24 12.01 -0.96
C TYR A 8 -22.46 12.63 -0.30
N GLY A 9 -22.37 12.98 0.98
CA GLY A 9 -23.42 13.67 1.71
C GLY A 9 -22.99 15.09 2.08
N GLU A 10 -23.34 16.06 1.26
CA GLU A 10 -23.53 17.42 1.73
C GLU A 10 -24.96 17.53 2.25
N THR A 11 -25.12 17.62 3.55
CA THR A 11 -26.40 18.08 4.15
C THR A 11 -26.09 18.91 5.39
N CYS A 12 -26.36 20.19 5.28
CA CYS A 12 -26.44 21.13 6.38
C CYS A 12 -27.53 20.69 7.37
N MET A 13 -27.18 20.50 8.62
CA MET A 13 -28.14 20.44 9.73
C MET A 13 -27.85 21.56 10.71
N HIS A 14 -28.75 22.51 10.80
CA HIS A 14 -28.90 23.43 11.92
C HIS A 14 -29.55 22.69 13.10
N GLY A 15 -28.95 22.79 14.27
CA GLY A 15 -29.52 22.29 15.51
C GLY A 15 -28.67 22.69 16.69
N SER A 16 -29.06 23.80 17.31
CA SER A 16 -28.58 24.22 18.63
C SER A 16 -29.14 23.28 19.69
N GLU A 17 -28.26 22.68 20.49
CA GLU A 17 -28.46 22.44 21.92
C GLU A 17 -27.22 21.78 22.50
N ALA A 18 -26.42 22.57 23.20
CA ALA A 18 -25.33 22.07 24.04
C ALA A 18 -25.93 21.58 25.37
N SER A 19 -26.21 20.29 25.49
CA SER A 19 -26.50 19.69 26.79
C SER A 19 -25.20 19.36 27.52
N ALA A 20 -25.00 20.04 28.63
CA ALA A 20 -23.87 19.87 29.54
C ALA A 20 -23.78 18.44 30.06
N TRP A 21 -22.66 17.80 29.80
CA TRP A 21 -22.31 16.49 30.33
C TRP A 21 -22.00 16.61 31.85
N LYS A 22 -22.86 16.08 32.72
CA LYS A 22 -22.59 15.94 34.15
C LYS A 22 -21.80 14.68 34.42
N PRO A 23 -20.66 14.72 35.11
CA PRO A 23 -19.92 13.51 35.46
C PRO A 23 -20.68 12.69 36.49
N THR A 24 -20.98 11.45 36.16
CA THR A 24 -21.52 10.45 37.10
C THR A 24 -20.40 9.94 38.01
N THR A 25 -20.49 10.18 39.29
CA THR A 25 -19.60 9.62 40.34
C THR A 25 -19.84 8.14 40.48
N VAL A 26 -18.88 7.31 40.06
CA VAL A 26 -18.86 5.87 40.35
C VAL A 26 -18.20 5.68 41.72
N LYS A 27 -18.96 5.16 42.70
CA LYS A 27 -18.45 4.76 44.02
C LYS A 27 -17.62 3.48 43.90
N GLY A 28 -16.38 3.52 44.41
CA GLY A 28 -15.60 2.34 44.77
C GLY A 28 -14.72 1.75 43.66
N GLY A 29 -13.71 2.46 43.23
CA GLY A 29 -12.56 1.95 42.47
C GLY A 29 -11.43 2.97 42.55
N LYS A 30 -10.19 2.51 42.77
CA LYS A 30 -9.02 3.38 42.77
C LYS A 30 -9.09 4.21 41.47
N ALA A 31 -9.37 5.50 41.60
CA ALA A 31 -9.34 6.43 40.48
C ALA A 31 -7.93 6.38 39.88
N LEU A 32 -7.83 5.88 38.66
CA LEU A 32 -6.59 5.93 37.89
C LEU A 32 -6.37 7.41 37.61
N VAL A 33 -5.56 8.08 38.38
CA VAL A 33 -5.14 9.46 38.15
C VAL A 33 -4.22 9.42 36.93
N LEU A 34 -4.83 9.50 35.75
CA LEU A 34 -4.09 9.74 34.52
C LEU A 34 -3.37 11.07 34.68
N SER A 35 -2.06 11.10 34.46
CA SER A 35 -1.31 12.34 34.50
C SER A 35 -1.89 13.32 33.45
N LEU A 36 -1.81 14.60 33.71
CA LEU A 36 -2.26 15.66 32.77
C LEU A 36 -1.65 15.45 31.36
N TRP A 37 -0.44 14.93 31.31
CA TRP A 37 0.24 14.56 30.05
C TRP A 37 -0.46 13.44 29.29
N GLN A 38 -0.93 12.40 29.97
CA GLN A 38 -1.65 11.29 29.36
C GLN A 38 -3.02 11.74 28.85
N ILE A 39 -3.70 12.62 29.61
CA ILE A 39 -4.97 13.23 29.19
C ILE A 39 -4.77 14.12 27.95
N ALA A 40 -3.74 14.94 27.92
CA ALA A 40 -3.42 15.79 26.78
C ALA A 40 -3.05 14.96 25.54
N SER A 41 -2.22 13.91 25.72
CA SER A 41 -1.82 13.00 24.64
C SER A 41 -2.99 12.24 24.03
N ALA A 42 -4.02 11.91 24.79
CA ALA A 42 -5.25 11.29 24.29
C ALA A 42 -6.19 12.33 23.65
N LYS A 43 -6.29 13.53 24.23
CA LYS A 43 -7.22 14.56 23.77
C LYS A 43 -6.87 15.08 22.37
N ILE A 44 -5.60 15.33 22.09
CA ILE A 44 -5.17 15.91 20.81
C ILE A 44 -5.56 15.02 19.60
N PRO A 45 -5.26 13.70 19.58
CA PRO A 45 -5.69 12.84 18.49
C PRO A 45 -7.22 12.72 18.39
N LEU A 46 -7.92 12.63 19.54
CA LEU A 46 -9.38 12.51 19.57
C LEU A 46 -10.08 13.78 19.07
N THR A 47 -9.52 14.96 19.35
CA THR A 47 -10.08 16.24 18.87
C THR A 47 -10.14 16.28 17.33
N ARG A 48 -9.19 15.66 16.64
CA ARG A 48 -9.20 15.57 15.18
C ARG A 48 -10.36 14.72 14.64
N MET A 49 -10.89 13.82 15.44
CA MET A 49 -12.03 12.96 15.08
C MET A 49 -13.39 13.61 15.38
N ILE A 50 -13.40 14.76 16.07
CA ILE A 50 -14.61 15.51 16.39
C ILE A 50 -14.95 16.44 15.22
N SER A 51 -15.47 15.85 14.14
CA SER A 51 -16.10 16.60 13.06
C SER A 51 -17.50 16.04 12.80
N PRO A 52 -18.48 16.85 12.40
CA PRO A 52 -19.83 16.35 12.12
C PRO A 52 -19.85 15.21 11.11
N GLN A 53 -18.99 15.29 10.09
CA GLN A 53 -18.88 14.26 9.05
C GLN A 53 -18.35 12.94 9.60
N LEU A 54 -17.26 13.00 10.41
CA LEU A 54 -16.71 11.79 11.03
C LEU A 54 -17.65 11.22 12.09
N TYR A 55 -18.30 12.06 12.87
CA TYR A 55 -19.30 11.61 13.84
C TYR A 55 -20.40 10.82 13.15
N TRP A 56 -20.95 11.33 12.05
CA TRP A 56 -21.99 10.66 11.30
C TRP A 56 -21.53 9.30 10.72
N VAL A 57 -20.33 9.25 10.13
CA VAL A 57 -19.76 8.01 9.58
C VAL A 57 -19.45 7.00 10.67
N MET A 58 -18.88 7.46 11.80
CA MET A 58 -18.43 6.56 12.88
C MET A 58 -19.56 6.03 13.76
N THR A 59 -20.70 6.71 13.81
CA THR A 59 -21.91 6.28 14.55
C THR A 59 -22.91 5.52 13.68
N GLY A 60 -22.72 5.51 12.37
CA GLY A 60 -23.54 4.73 11.45
C GLY A 60 -23.33 3.22 11.62
N ASN A 61 -24.35 2.45 11.32
CA ASN A 61 -24.30 0.98 11.32
C ASN A 61 -24.99 0.41 10.07
N ASP A 62 -24.72 1.01 8.90
CA ASP A 62 -25.42 0.69 7.66
C ASP A 62 -24.87 -0.57 6.98
N PHE A 63 -23.65 -0.99 7.32
CA PHE A 63 -23.02 -2.18 6.77
C PHE A 63 -21.97 -2.78 7.70
N SER A 64 -21.70 -4.07 7.51
CA SER A 64 -20.63 -4.79 8.21
C SER A 64 -19.31 -4.66 7.45
N LEU A 65 -18.21 -4.48 8.19
CA LEU A 65 -16.84 -4.48 7.64
C LEU A 65 -16.32 -5.90 7.30
N ASP A 66 -17.09 -6.94 7.57
CA ASP A 66 -16.74 -8.33 7.21
C ASP A 66 -17.04 -8.56 5.72
N ILE A 67 -16.17 -7.99 4.87
CA ILE A 67 -16.40 -7.86 3.42
C ILE A 67 -16.28 -9.18 2.65
N ASN A 68 -15.50 -10.14 3.15
CA ASN A 68 -15.30 -11.44 2.52
C ASN A 68 -16.06 -12.58 3.21
N ASN A 69 -17.10 -12.25 3.95
CA ASN A 69 -18.02 -13.21 4.55
C ASN A 69 -18.73 -14.01 3.45
N PRO A 70 -18.70 -15.36 3.48
CA PRO A 70 -19.40 -16.19 2.48
C PRO A 70 -20.90 -15.93 2.38
N ALA A 71 -21.55 -15.57 3.50
CA ALA A 71 -22.99 -15.30 3.53
C ALA A 71 -23.37 -13.97 2.85
N GLU A 72 -22.49 -12.97 2.89
CA GLU A 72 -22.78 -11.62 2.39
C GLU A 72 -21.48 -10.95 1.88
N PRO A 73 -20.95 -11.38 0.71
CA PRO A 73 -19.75 -10.80 0.15
C PRO A 73 -19.99 -9.36 -0.34
N LYS A 74 -19.02 -8.47 -0.07
CA LYS A 74 -19.15 -7.05 -0.37
C LYS A 74 -17.89 -6.51 -1.08
N ILE A 75 -18.08 -5.43 -1.81
CA ILE A 75 -16.99 -4.59 -2.30
C ILE A 75 -17.05 -3.27 -1.51
N LEU A 76 -15.96 -2.95 -0.84
CA LEU A 76 -15.81 -1.71 -0.10
C LEU A 76 -14.81 -0.81 -0.82
N CYS A 77 -15.26 0.40 -1.18
CA CYS A 77 -14.40 1.45 -1.69
C CYS A 77 -14.28 2.55 -0.64
N VAL A 78 -13.04 2.87 -0.27
CA VAL A 78 -12.71 3.90 0.72
C VAL A 78 -11.91 5.00 0.04
N GLY A 79 -12.43 6.21 0.05
CA GLY A 79 -11.75 7.38 -0.50
C GLY A 79 -11.18 8.28 0.59
N ASN A 80 -10.09 8.98 0.27
CA ASN A 80 -9.51 10.03 1.11
C ASN A 80 -9.68 11.37 0.41
N ASN A 81 -9.90 12.44 1.20
CA ASN A 81 -9.90 13.80 0.70
C ASN A 81 -8.55 14.45 1.00
N PRO A 82 -7.77 14.88 -0.01
CA PRO A 82 -6.46 15.48 0.18
C PRO A 82 -6.49 16.74 1.07
N ASP A 83 -7.53 17.58 0.95
CA ASP A 83 -7.65 18.83 1.70
C ASP A 83 -7.82 18.59 3.21
N ARG A 84 -8.33 17.42 3.60
CA ARG A 84 -8.63 17.06 4.99
C ARG A 84 -7.92 15.80 5.45
N GLN A 85 -6.83 15.44 4.79
CA GLN A 85 -6.08 14.22 5.06
C GLN A 85 -5.69 14.07 6.54
N ASN A 86 -5.25 15.15 7.19
CA ASN A 86 -4.87 15.14 8.61
C ASN A 86 -6.01 14.78 9.57
N ILE A 87 -7.25 15.03 9.15
CA ILE A 87 -8.45 14.72 9.95
C ILE A 87 -8.89 13.29 9.68
N TYR A 88 -8.97 12.90 8.40
CA TYR A 88 -9.54 11.63 8.00
C TYR A 88 -8.56 10.47 8.15
N SER A 89 -7.24 10.71 8.12
CA SER A 89 -6.22 9.65 8.27
C SER A 89 -6.37 8.83 9.54
N ALA A 90 -6.78 9.45 10.65
CA ALA A 90 -7.00 8.74 11.90
C ALA A 90 -8.19 7.76 11.82
N ALA A 91 -9.31 8.20 11.25
CA ALA A 91 -10.49 7.37 11.04
C ALA A 91 -10.21 6.25 10.02
N LEU A 92 -9.56 6.59 8.90
CA LEU A 92 -9.15 5.62 7.88
C LEU A 92 -8.20 4.56 8.45
N GLY A 93 -7.23 4.97 9.27
CA GLY A 93 -6.33 4.05 9.97
C GLY A 93 -7.07 3.07 10.88
N LEU A 94 -8.11 3.53 11.59
CA LEU A 94 -8.95 2.67 12.43
C LEU A 94 -9.75 1.65 11.59
N TYR A 95 -10.42 2.12 10.52
CA TYR A 95 -11.14 1.24 9.60
C TYR A 95 -10.20 0.21 8.96
N ASN A 96 -9.06 0.64 8.44
CA ASN A 96 -8.08 -0.24 7.81
C ASN A 96 -7.57 -1.29 8.79
N SER A 97 -7.23 -0.91 10.02
CA SER A 97 -6.81 -1.86 11.06
C SER A 97 -7.89 -2.90 11.38
N ARG A 98 -9.16 -2.51 11.35
CA ARG A 98 -10.27 -3.43 11.59
C ARG A 98 -10.51 -4.35 10.39
N ILE A 99 -10.51 -3.80 9.19
CA ILE A 99 -10.68 -4.55 7.94
C ILE A 99 -9.63 -5.64 7.82
N VAL A 100 -8.34 -5.32 8.02
CA VAL A 100 -7.24 -6.30 7.99
C VAL A 100 -7.52 -7.49 8.88
N LYS A 101 -7.96 -7.24 10.11
CA LYS A 101 -8.27 -8.31 11.08
C LYS A 101 -9.46 -9.16 10.67
N LEU A 102 -10.41 -8.60 9.95
CA LEU A 102 -11.61 -9.31 9.51
C LEU A 102 -11.35 -10.15 8.26
N ILE A 103 -10.68 -9.59 7.26
CA ILE A 103 -10.40 -10.29 5.99
C ILE A 103 -9.34 -11.38 6.11
N ASN A 104 -8.40 -11.21 7.04
CA ASN A 104 -7.27 -12.11 7.22
C ASN A 104 -7.60 -13.28 8.17
N LYS A 105 -8.71 -13.97 7.90
CA LYS A 105 -9.20 -15.12 8.68
C LYS A 105 -9.33 -16.35 7.79
N LYS A 106 -9.20 -17.52 8.40
CA LYS A 106 -9.50 -18.79 7.73
C LYS A 106 -11.01 -18.95 7.50
N GLY A 107 -11.38 -19.66 6.44
CA GLY A 107 -12.79 -19.96 6.13
C GLY A 107 -13.54 -18.85 5.41
N GLN A 108 -12.90 -17.71 5.13
CA GLN A 108 -13.49 -16.60 4.37
C GLN A 108 -13.31 -16.80 2.86
N LEU A 109 -14.07 -16.06 2.07
CA LEU A 109 -13.91 -16.03 0.62
C LEU A 109 -12.57 -15.43 0.20
N LYS A 110 -12.09 -15.82 -0.97
CA LYS A 110 -10.95 -15.16 -1.61
C LYS A 110 -11.24 -13.67 -1.73
N SER A 111 -10.31 -12.83 -1.33
CA SER A 111 -10.48 -11.38 -1.34
C SER A 111 -9.23 -10.68 -1.84
N THR A 112 -9.39 -9.41 -2.22
CA THR A 112 -8.29 -8.57 -2.68
C THR A 112 -8.34 -7.24 -1.94
N VAL A 113 -7.18 -6.78 -1.49
CA VAL A 113 -6.96 -5.44 -0.95
C VAL A 113 -6.12 -4.67 -1.95
N ILE A 114 -6.67 -3.60 -2.49
CA ILE A 114 -5.96 -2.70 -3.41
C ILE A 114 -5.82 -1.36 -2.70
N ILE A 115 -4.59 -0.91 -2.51
CA ILE A 115 -4.26 0.37 -1.91
C ILE A 115 -3.51 1.17 -2.95
N ASP A 116 -4.18 2.18 -3.48
CA ASP A 116 -3.55 3.18 -4.35
C ASP A 116 -2.96 4.29 -3.49
N GLU A 117 -1.76 4.76 -3.82
CA GLU A 117 -1.02 5.79 -3.08
C GLU A 117 -0.82 5.42 -1.59
N LEU A 118 -0.21 4.26 -1.34
CA LEU A 118 0.03 3.71 0.02
C LEU A 118 0.63 4.72 1.02
N PRO A 119 1.58 5.63 0.67
CA PRO A 119 2.13 6.59 1.60
C PRO A 119 1.11 7.58 2.16
N THR A 120 -0.02 7.81 1.50
CA THR A 120 -1.06 8.74 1.97
C THR A 120 -1.92 8.18 3.09
N ILE A 121 -1.88 6.88 3.30
CA ILE A 121 -2.72 6.17 4.28
C ILE A 121 -1.82 5.28 5.13
N TYR A 122 -1.63 5.63 6.41
CA TYR A 122 -0.93 4.74 7.33
C TYR A 122 -1.77 3.49 7.63
N PHE A 123 -1.26 2.34 7.24
CA PHE A 123 -1.94 1.05 7.35
C PHE A 123 -1.21 0.16 8.36
N ARG A 124 -1.54 0.30 9.64
CA ARG A 124 -0.87 -0.46 10.70
C ARG A 124 -1.08 -1.96 10.56
N GLY A 125 0.01 -2.71 10.56
CA GLY A 125 0.00 -4.17 10.45
C GLY A 125 -0.10 -4.68 9.02
N LEU A 126 0.23 -3.83 8.04
CA LEU A 126 0.29 -4.21 6.63
C LEU A 126 1.34 -5.29 6.38
N ASP A 127 2.48 -5.22 7.03
CA ASP A 127 3.54 -6.20 7.00
C ASP A 127 3.04 -7.60 7.40
N ASN A 128 2.28 -7.68 8.49
CA ASN A 128 1.67 -8.93 8.95
C ASN A 128 0.58 -9.43 7.98
N LEU A 129 -0.22 -8.52 7.43
CA LEU A 129 -1.19 -8.88 6.39
C LEU A 129 -0.49 -9.53 5.20
N ILE A 130 0.55 -8.89 4.65
CA ILE A 130 1.26 -9.41 3.47
C ILE A 130 1.88 -10.78 3.77
N ALA A 131 2.49 -10.96 4.96
CA ALA A 131 3.12 -12.20 5.35
C ALA A 131 2.11 -13.37 5.48
N THR A 132 0.89 -13.11 5.91
CA THR A 132 -0.13 -14.14 6.20
C THR A 132 -1.24 -14.23 5.15
N ALA A 133 -1.35 -13.25 4.26
CA ALA A 133 -2.40 -13.12 3.26
C ALA A 133 -2.56 -14.36 2.37
N ARG A 134 -1.44 -14.95 1.96
CA ARG A 134 -1.44 -16.15 1.08
C ARG A 134 -2.19 -17.32 1.71
N SER A 135 -1.97 -17.60 3.00
CA SER A 135 -2.63 -18.70 3.72
C SER A 135 -4.13 -18.48 3.89
N ASN A 136 -4.56 -17.23 3.91
CA ASN A 136 -5.95 -16.81 4.05
C ASN A 136 -6.62 -16.44 2.72
N LYS A 137 -5.94 -16.70 1.58
CA LYS A 137 -6.43 -16.43 0.22
C LYS A 137 -6.76 -14.95 -0.02
N VAL A 138 -5.96 -14.05 0.56
CA VAL A 138 -6.05 -12.60 0.37
C VAL A 138 -4.94 -12.15 -0.56
N ALA A 139 -5.27 -11.52 -1.68
CA ALA A 139 -4.32 -10.84 -2.55
C ALA A 139 -4.14 -9.39 -2.08
N VAL A 140 -2.91 -8.90 -2.06
CA VAL A 140 -2.60 -7.53 -1.67
C VAL A 140 -1.89 -6.84 -2.82
N CYS A 141 -2.44 -5.71 -3.28
CA CYS A 141 -1.85 -4.86 -4.32
C CYS A 141 -1.58 -3.48 -3.73
N LEU A 142 -0.33 -3.04 -3.77
CA LEU A 142 0.13 -1.78 -3.20
C LEU A 142 0.67 -0.89 -4.32
N GLY A 143 0.06 0.29 -4.48
CA GLY A 143 0.53 1.33 -5.40
C GLY A 143 1.23 2.45 -4.63
N PHE A 144 2.37 2.92 -5.14
CA PHE A 144 3.09 4.10 -4.65
C PHE A 144 4.10 4.56 -5.68
N GLN A 145 4.59 5.79 -5.54
CA GLN A 145 5.45 6.41 -6.54
C GLN A 145 6.94 6.22 -6.27
N ASP A 146 7.36 6.21 -5.01
CA ASP A 146 8.76 6.17 -4.64
C ASP A 146 9.00 5.48 -3.28
N PHE A 147 10.10 4.73 -3.16
CA PHE A 147 10.49 4.10 -1.90
C PHE A 147 10.86 5.09 -0.80
N SER A 148 11.33 6.28 -1.15
CA SER A 148 11.66 7.31 -0.15
C SER A 148 10.42 7.82 0.57
N GLN A 149 9.28 7.94 -0.12
CA GLN A 149 8.00 8.27 0.50
C GLN A 149 7.55 7.16 1.44
N LEU A 150 7.68 5.91 1.02
CA LEU A 150 7.35 4.77 1.86
C LEU A 150 8.23 4.72 3.12
N ASN A 151 9.54 4.98 2.98
CA ASN A 151 10.47 5.04 4.11
C ASN A 151 10.14 6.16 5.10
N ARG A 152 9.72 7.34 4.60
CA ARG A 152 9.34 8.47 5.43
C ARG A 152 8.11 8.18 6.28
N ASP A 153 7.08 7.53 5.70
CA ASP A 153 5.76 7.43 6.31
C ASP A 153 5.58 6.14 7.13
N TYR A 154 6.25 5.06 6.73
CA TYR A 154 6.24 3.76 7.45
C TYR A 154 7.52 3.51 8.28
N GLY A 155 8.55 4.32 8.07
CA GLY A 155 9.87 4.10 8.64
C GLY A 155 10.67 3.06 7.83
N GLU A 156 12.00 3.15 7.95
CA GLU A 156 12.93 2.36 7.14
C GLU A 156 12.78 0.85 7.35
N LYS A 157 12.54 0.42 8.59
CA LYS A 157 12.42 -1.01 8.94
C LYS A 157 11.16 -1.63 8.33
N GLU A 158 9.99 -0.99 8.54
CA GLU A 158 8.70 -1.51 8.05
C GLU A 158 8.66 -1.46 6.51
N SER A 159 9.16 -0.39 5.91
CA SER A 159 9.30 -0.27 4.46
C SER A 159 10.14 -1.39 3.84
N LYS A 160 11.29 -1.73 4.44
CA LYS A 160 12.12 -2.84 4.00
C LYS A 160 11.41 -4.19 4.12
N VAL A 161 10.64 -4.40 5.20
CA VAL A 161 9.85 -5.63 5.36
C VAL A 161 8.81 -5.74 4.24
N ILE A 162 8.06 -4.67 3.97
CA ILE A 162 7.08 -4.63 2.88
C ILE A 162 7.76 -4.95 1.54
N GLN A 163 8.86 -4.26 1.21
CA GLN A 163 9.60 -4.47 -0.03
C GLN A 163 10.10 -5.91 -0.20
N ASN A 164 10.58 -6.53 0.86
CA ASN A 164 11.16 -7.89 0.79
C ASN A 164 10.09 -8.99 0.77
N THR A 165 8.91 -8.73 1.31
CA THR A 165 7.85 -9.73 1.43
C THR A 165 7.00 -9.84 0.16
N VAL A 166 6.88 -8.75 -0.62
CA VAL A 166 6.13 -8.78 -1.89
C VAL A 166 6.84 -9.64 -2.92
N GLY A 167 6.13 -10.61 -3.49
CA GLY A 167 6.67 -11.51 -4.54
C GLY A 167 6.68 -10.87 -5.92
N ASN A 168 5.61 -10.17 -6.27
CA ASN A 168 5.45 -9.54 -7.57
C ASN A 168 5.73 -8.03 -7.47
N ILE A 169 6.45 -7.48 -8.43
CA ILE A 169 6.72 -6.05 -8.50
C ILE A 169 6.64 -5.57 -9.95
N PHE A 170 5.99 -4.44 -10.14
CA PHE A 170 5.90 -3.76 -11.42
C PHE A 170 6.24 -2.29 -11.22
N SER A 171 7.09 -1.76 -12.08
CA SER A 171 7.51 -0.36 -12.00
C SER A 171 7.49 0.29 -13.39
N GLY A 172 6.92 1.46 -13.47
CA GLY A 172 7.14 2.40 -14.55
C GLY A 172 8.48 3.11 -14.43
N GLN A 173 8.59 4.27 -15.03
CA GLN A 173 9.76 5.14 -14.91
C GLN A 173 9.92 5.61 -13.46
N VAL A 174 11.07 5.30 -12.86
CA VAL A 174 11.51 5.81 -11.55
C VAL A 174 12.97 6.18 -11.62
N VAL A 175 13.40 7.08 -10.75
CA VAL A 175 14.77 7.63 -10.77
C VAL A 175 15.49 7.42 -9.43
N GLY A 176 16.78 7.71 -9.40
CA GLY A 176 17.57 7.76 -8.17
C GLY A 176 17.72 6.42 -7.47
N GLU A 177 17.52 6.43 -6.15
CA GLU A 177 17.71 5.26 -5.29
C GLU A 177 16.68 4.16 -5.57
N THR A 178 15.44 4.52 -5.88
CA THR A 178 14.39 3.57 -6.25
C THR A 178 14.77 2.76 -7.49
N ALA A 179 15.32 3.41 -8.52
CA ALA A 179 15.77 2.71 -9.72
C ALA A 179 16.95 1.76 -9.43
N LYS A 180 17.87 2.13 -8.55
CA LYS A 180 18.97 1.26 -8.13
C LYS A 180 18.48 0.04 -7.37
N THR A 181 17.63 0.24 -6.38
CA THR A 181 17.04 -0.83 -5.57
C THR A 181 16.28 -1.84 -6.45
N LEU A 182 15.53 -1.36 -7.43
CA LEU A 182 14.85 -2.23 -8.40
C LEU A 182 15.83 -2.99 -9.28
N SER A 183 16.88 -2.32 -9.79
CA SER A 183 17.92 -2.95 -10.59
C SER A 183 18.64 -4.09 -9.84
N GLU A 184 18.95 -3.86 -8.56
CA GLU A 184 19.55 -4.88 -7.68
C GLU A 184 18.59 -6.05 -7.44
N ARG A 185 17.31 -5.78 -7.24
CA ARG A 185 16.28 -6.80 -7.05
C ARG A 185 16.07 -7.68 -8.28
N PHE A 186 16.20 -7.13 -9.48
CA PHE A 186 16.13 -7.89 -10.73
C PHE A 186 17.36 -8.78 -10.95
N GLY A 187 18.44 -8.55 -10.19
CA GLY A 187 19.62 -9.37 -10.20
C GLY A 187 20.61 -9.03 -11.31
N LYS A 188 21.59 -9.91 -11.43
CA LYS A 188 22.73 -9.73 -12.36
C LYS A 188 22.83 -10.93 -13.30
N ILE A 189 23.38 -10.68 -14.48
CA ILE A 189 23.65 -11.69 -15.50
C ILE A 189 25.12 -11.61 -15.95
N LEU A 190 25.69 -12.74 -16.28
CA LEU A 190 27.01 -12.81 -16.89
C LEU A 190 26.93 -12.37 -18.35
N GLN A 191 27.52 -11.22 -18.67
CA GLN A 191 27.62 -10.72 -20.04
C GLN A 191 29.02 -10.94 -20.57
N LYS A 192 29.10 -11.51 -21.78
CA LYS A 192 30.36 -11.61 -22.53
C LYS A 192 30.55 -10.29 -23.29
N ARG A 193 31.55 -9.52 -22.92
CA ARG A 193 31.97 -8.32 -23.66
C ARG A 193 33.15 -8.69 -24.55
N GLN A 194 32.99 -8.43 -25.83
CA GLN A 194 34.03 -8.59 -26.81
C GLN A 194 34.70 -7.24 -27.06
N SER A 195 35.96 -7.15 -26.73
CA SER A 195 36.77 -5.95 -26.96
C SER A 195 37.70 -6.22 -28.15
N VAL A 196 37.56 -5.46 -29.20
CA VAL A 196 38.41 -5.57 -30.38
C VAL A 196 39.37 -4.38 -30.37
N SER A 197 40.65 -4.65 -30.24
CA SER A 197 41.70 -3.64 -30.39
C SER A 197 42.35 -3.79 -31.74
N VAL A 198 42.24 -2.75 -32.55
CA VAL A 198 42.83 -2.74 -33.91
C VAL A 198 44.06 -1.83 -33.90
N ASN A 199 45.22 -2.43 -34.03
CA ASN A 199 46.48 -1.72 -34.29
C ASN A 199 46.83 -1.84 -35.80
N ARG A 200 47.71 -0.94 -36.30
CA ARG A 200 48.07 -0.91 -37.74
C ARG A 200 48.64 -2.23 -38.29
N GLN A 201 49.06 -3.15 -37.43
CA GLN A 201 49.69 -4.43 -37.81
C GLN A 201 49.02 -5.66 -37.18
N ASP A 202 48.08 -5.48 -36.22
CA ASP A 202 47.45 -6.63 -35.52
C ASP A 202 46.02 -6.32 -35.05
N VAL A 203 45.16 -7.32 -35.13
CA VAL A 203 43.80 -7.27 -34.58
C VAL A 203 43.75 -8.25 -33.38
N SER A 204 43.69 -7.68 -32.20
CA SER A 204 43.54 -8.49 -30.96
C SER A 204 42.10 -8.44 -30.50
N THR A 205 41.51 -9.62 -30.32
CA THR A 205 40.16 -9.79 -29.78
C THR A 205 40.26 -10.37 -28.38
N SER A 206 39.81 -9.64 -27.37
CA SER A 206 39.69 -10.15 -26.02
C SER A 206 38.23 -10.32 -25.63
N ILE A 207 37.90 -11.50 -25.09
CA ILE A 207 36.57 -11.81 -24.58
C ILE A 207 36.64 -11.73 -23.05
N ASN A 208 35.96 -10.75 -22.48
CA ASN A 208 35.85 -10.59 -21.04
C ASN A 208 34.44 -10.93 -20.57
N THR A 209 34.32 -11.76 -19.53
CA THR A 209 33.05 -12.08 -18.93
C THR A 209 32.86 -11.23 -17.69
N GLN A 210 31.86 -10.37 -17.69
CA GLN A 210 31.56 -9.48 -16.58
C GLN A 210 30.15 -9.70 -16.07
N LEU A 211 29.97 -9.55 -14.75
CA LEU A 211 28.67 -9.63 -14.08
C LEU A 211 28.02 -8.23 -14.15
N ASP A 212 27.03 -8.09 -15.03
CA ASP A 212 26.28 -6.84 -15.19
C ASP A 212 24.85 -6.97 -14.69
N SER A 213 24.22 -5.83 -14.34
CA SER A 213 22.80 -5.82 -13.94
C SER A 213 21.92 -6.30 -15.09
N LEU A 214 20.97 -7.20 -14.81
CA LEU A 214 20.03 -7.71 -15.80
C LEU A 214 19.21 -6.58 -16.43
N ILE A 215 18.72 -5.65 -15.59
CA ILE A 215 18.10 -4.40 -16.01
C ILE A 215 18.82 -3.27 -15.30
N PRO A 216 19.68 -2.50 -16.00
CA PRO A 216 20.39 -1.37 -15.38
C PRO A 216 19.44 -0.28 -14.90
N ALA A 217 19.78 0.40 -13.80
CA ALA A 217 19.01 1.51 -13.26
C ALA A 217 18.77 2.63 -14.28
N SER A 218 19.74 2.91 -15.15
CA SER A 218 19.60 3.87 -16.25
C SER A 218 18.48 3.49 -17.23
N LYS A 219 18.27 2.20 -17.47
CA LYS A 219 17.19 1.73 -18.36
C LYS A 219 15.82 1.90 -17.70
N ILE A 220 15.72 1.69 -16.41
CA ILE A 220 14.49 1.92 -15.62
C ILE A 220 14.16 3.42 -15.60
N SER A 221 15.16 4.27 -15.39
CA SER A 221 14.98 5.73 -15.35
C SER A 221 14.61 6.36 -16.68
N ASN A 222 14.85 5.67 -17.79
CA ASN A 222 14.56 6.12 -19.16
C ASN A 222 13.36 5.41 -19.79
N LEU A 223 12.50 4.76 -19.00
CA LEU A 223 11.29 4.14 -19.51
C LEU A 223 10.33 5.21 -20.05
N SER A 224 9.76 4.92 -21.21
CA SER A 224 8.72 5.77 -21.82
C SER A 224 7.37 5.50 -21.15
N GLN A 225 6.44 6.45 -21.30
CA GLN A 225 5.07 6.29 -20.86
C GLN A 225 4.45 4.98 -21.37
N GLY A 226 3.72 4.29 -20.49
CA GLY A 226 3.12 3.00 -20.78
C GLY A 226 4.09 1.81 -20.81
N SER A 227 5.41 2.05 -20.66
CA SER A 227 6.41 1.00 -20.53
C SER A 227 6.66 0.69 -19.05
N PHE A 228 6.85 -0.58 -18.72
CA PHE A 228 7.15 -1.00 -17.38
C PHE A 228 8.13 -2.17 -17.36
N VAL A 229 8.82 -2.31 -16.24
CA VAL A 229 9.62 -3.47 -15.88
C VAL A 229 8.97 -4.18 -14.72
N GLY A 230 9.10 -5.49 -14.65
CA GLY A 230 8.52 -6.23 -13.54
C GLY A 230 9.16 -7.57 -13.31
N ALA A 231 8.96 -8.06 -12.10
CA ALA A 231 9.30 -9.41 -11.68
C ALA A 231 8.05 -10.09 -11.13
N VAL A 232 7.83 -11.33 -11.51
CA VAL A 232 6.72 -12.16 -11.04
C VAL A 232 7.25 -13.40 -10.34
N SER A 233 6.58 -13.82 -9.28
CA SER A 233 6.86 -15.04 -8.55
C SER A 233 6.09 -16.20 -9.15
N ASP A 234 6.57 -17.43 -8.93
CA ASP A 234 5.84 -18.64 -9.26
C ASP A 234 4.46 -18.66 -8.59
N ASN A 235 3.47 -19.11 -9.33
CA ASN A 235 2.13 -19.33 -8.81
C ASN A 235 2.01 -20.73 -8.21
N PHE A 236 0.94 -20.98 -7.46
CA PHE A 236 0.66 -22.30 -6.90
C PHE A 236 0.37 -23.29 -8.03
N GLY A 237 1.28 -24.25 -8.21
CA GLY A 237 1.16 -25.26 -9.26
C GLY A 237 1.65 -24.87 -10.65
N GLU A 238 2.11 -23.62 -10.84
CA GLU A 238 2.62 -23.12 -12.12
C GLU A 238 3.99 -22.47 -11.94
N LYS A 239 4.97 -23.00 -12.64
CA LYS A 239 6.33 -22.45 -12.69
C LYS A 239 6.40 -21.41 -13.82
N ILE A 240 6.90 -20.23 -13.50
CA ILE A 240 7.11 -19.17 -14.48
C ILE A 240 8.57 -19.16 -14.90
N ASP A 241 8.85 -19.52 -16.15
CA ASP A 241 10.22 -19.61 -16.65
C ASP A 241 10.87 -18.23 -16.80
N GLN A 242 10.12 -17.25 -17.31
CA GLN A 242 10.60 -15.87 -17.47
C GLN A 242 10.03 -14.98 -16.36
N LYS A 243 10.70 -14.92 -15.21
CA LYS A 243 10.26 -14.17 -14.03
C LYS A 243 10.40 -12.66 -14.19
N ILE A 244 11.34 -12.20 -14.98
CA ILE A 244 11.64 -10.76 -15.16
C ILE A 244 11.35 -10.37 -16.59
N SER A 245 10.59 -9.31 -16.79
CA SER A 245 10.19 -8.84 -18.10
C SER A 245 10.15 -7.31 -18.18
N MET A 246 10.34 -6.82 -19.39
CA MET A 246 10.08 -5.42 -19.77
C MET A 246 8.98 -5.43 -20.83
N ARG A 247 7.91 -4.70 -20.61
CA ARG A 247 6.73 -4.70 -21.48
C ARG A 247 6.21 -3.27 -21.69
N LYS A 248 5.48 -3.09 -22.75
CA LYS A 248 4.72 -1.87 -23.04
C LYS A 248 3.24 -2.19 -22.97
N LEU A 249 2.49 -1.40 -22.21
CA LEU A 249 1.03 -1.46 -22.23
C LEU A 249 0.54 -0.85 -23.54
N LEU A 250 -0.14 -1.65 -24.34
CA LEU A 250 -0.90 -1.16 -25.49
C LEU A 250 -2.29 -0.80 -24.96
N TRP A 251 -2.51 0.48 -24.71
CA TRP A 251 -3.83 0.98 -24.38
C TRP A 251 -4.58 1.24 -25.69
N THR A 252 -5.48 0.36 -26.06
CA THR A 252 -6.51 0.66 -27.06
C THR A 252 -7.70 1.25 -26.32
N MET A 253 -7.92 2.55 -26.47
CA MET A 253 -9.21 3.14 -26.07
C MET A 253 -10.29 2.48 -26.94
N PRO A 254 -11.35 1.92 -26.37
CA PRO A 254 -12.54 1.62 -27.16
C PRO A 254 -13.09 2.96 -27.67
N GLU A 255 -13.34 3.05 -28.96
CA GLU A 255 -14.02 4.16 -29.63
C GLU A 255 -15.43 4.35 -29.10
#